data_a0025db0e1a7f0098352fb4685fe5f47
#
_entry.id   a0025db0e1a7f0098352fb4685fe5f47
#
_cell.length_a   1.000
_cell.length_b   1.000
_cell.length_c   1.000
_cell.angle_alpha   90.00
_cell.angle_beta   90.00
_cell.angle_gamma   90.00
#
_symmetry.space_group_name_H-M   'P 1'
#
loop_
_entity.id
_entity.type
_entity.pdbx_description
1 polymer ?
#
loop_
_entity_poly.entity_id
_entity_poly.type
_entity_poly.pdbx_seq_one_letter_code
_entity_poly.pdbx_strand_id
1 'polypeptide(L)'
;MKRLILLILSLSTLTGLTGFAQNAALDNIFSRKSVRSYTDQSVTPAQVETILKAAMAAPSGMNVQPWRFVVIRNQDTKDQIAGRNGMIKKAPVVIVVCGQAIRGGRENQNWTADCAAATENLLLAVESMGLGAVWTACYPYDDRMGATIEALGLPDDVKPYCIVPIGYPAGNDRPKDKWKPENIHYEKW
;
A
#
# COMPACT_ATOMS: atom_id res chain seq x y z
N MET A 1 63.22 -26.25 41.37
CA MET A 1 62.03 -25.39 41.51
C MET A 1 61.36 -25.35 40.15
N LYS A 2 60.35 -26.19 39.94
CA LYS A 2 59.54 -26.28 38.66
C LYS A 2 58.30 -25.46 38.87
N ARG A 3 58.13 -24.38 38.09
CA ARG A 3 56.90 -23.58 38.06
C ARG A 3 55.92 -24.25 37.13
N LEU A 4 54.78 -24.71 37.66
CA LEU A 4 53.67 -25.25 36.96
C LEU A 4 52.80 -24.07 36.49
N ILE A 5 52.71 -23.86 35.18
CA ILE A 5 51.84 -22.86 34.58
C ILE A 5 50.51 -23.56 34.30
N LEU A 6 49.48 -23.21 35.08
CA LEU A 6 48.09 -23.63 34.79
C LEU A 6 47.54 -22.76 33.67
N LEU A 7 47.33 -23.35 32.49
CA LEU A 7 46.57 -22.74 31.43
C LEU A 7 45.07 -22.97 31.73
N ILE A 8 44.38 -21.93 32.12
CA ILE A 8 42.92 -21.92 32.22
C ILE A 8 42.37 -21.68 30.81
N LEU A 9 41.89 -22.73 30.16
CA LEU A 9 41.08 -22.62 28.95
C LEU A 9 39.68 -22.14 29.36
N SER A 10 39.40 -20.86 29.15
CA SER A 10 38.03 -20.33 29.24
C SER A 10 37.22 -20.80 28.01
N LEU A 11 36.45 -21.85 28.22
CA LEU A 11 35.46 -22.31 27.27
C LEU A 11 34.30 -21.33 27.28
N SER A 12 34.36 -20.31 26.44
CA SER A 12 33.21 -19.42 26.17
C SER A 12 32.14 -20.23 25.43
N THR A 13 31.15 -20.68 26.18
CA THR A 13 29.92 -21.23 25.62
C THR A 13 29.21 -20.10 24.87
N LEU A 14 29.38 -20.12 23.54
CA LEU A 14 28.57 -19.33 22.63
C LEU A 14 27.13 -19.94 22.66
N THR A 15 26.32 -19.50 23.62
CA THR A 15 24.88 -19.77 23.57
C THR A 15 24.35 -19.02 22.35
N GLY A 16 24.18 -19.77 21.26
CA GLY A 16 23.52 -19.27 20.07
C GLY A 16 22.11 -18.82 20.45
N LEU A 17 21.94 -17.49 20.61
CA LEU A 17 20.64 -16.89 20.46
C LEU A 17 20.20 -17.16 19.01
N THR A 18 19.41 -18.20 18.81
CA THR A 18 18.56 -18.34 17.64
C THR A 18 17.47 -17.27 17.77
N GLY A 19 17.87 -16.01 17.63
CA GLY A 19 16.93 -14.94 17.35
C GLY A 19 16.31 -15.29 16.01
N PHE A 20 15.00 -15.51 15.98
CA PHE A 20 14.27 -15.52 14.72
C PHE A 20 14.65 -14.22 14.01
N ALA A 21 15.36 -14.34 12.88
CA ALA A 21 15.70 -13.18 12.07
C ALA A 21 14.39 -12.46 11.78
N GLN A 22 14.27 -11.24 12.29
CA GLN A 22 13.07 -10.42 12.11
C GLN A 22 12.81 -10.32 10.60
N ASN A 23 11.66 -10.81 10.16
CA ASN A 23 11.30 -10.77 8.75
C ASN A 23 10.67 -9.42 8.44
N ALA A 24 11.49 -8.48 7.98
CA ALA A 24 11.08 -7.11 7.69
C ALA A 24 9.84 -7.02 6.77
N ALA A 25 9.65 -8.00 5.88
CA ALA A 25 8.47 -8.03 5.02
C ALA A 25 7.20 -8.37 5.81
N LEU A 26 7.25 -9.35 6.71
CA LEU A 26 6.11 -9.71 7.56
C LEU A 26 5.81 -8.60 8.57
N ASP A 27 6.84 -8.01 9.16
CA ASP A 27 6.66 -6.89 10.09
C ASP A 27 5.96 -5.72 9.42
N ASN A 28 6.34 -5.37 8.18
CA ASN A 28 5.70 -4.33 7.40
C ASN A 28 4.23 -4.67 7.07
N ILE A 29 3.93 -5.92 6.72
CA ILE A 29 2.56 -6.38 6.46
C ILE A 29 1.70 -6.27 7.73
N PHE A 30 2.22 -6.70 8.88
CA PHE A 30 1.47 -6.70 10.14
C PHE A 30 1.35 -5.30 10.77
N SER A 31 2.31 -4.41 10.54
CA SER A 31 2.27 -3.03 11.04
C SER A 31 1.38 -2.11 10.20
N ARG A 32 1.10 -2.47 8.93
CA ARG A 32 0.30 -1.63 8.05
C ARG A 32 -1.08 -1.33 8.64
N LYS A 33 -1.42 -0.07 8.58
CA LYS A 33 -2.68 0.47 9.11
C LYS A 33 -3.29 1.49 8.17
N SER A 34 -4.57 1.78 8.36
CA SER A 34 -5.27 2.84 7.63
C SER A 34 -5.10 4.16 8.38
N VAL A 35 -4.34 5.08 7.82
CA VAL A 35 -4.11 6.43 8.34
C VAL A 35 -5.07 7.40 7.68
N ARG A 36 -5.77 8.20 8.49
CA ARG A 36 -6.85 9.10 8.02
C ARG A 36 -6.64 10.57 8.34
N SER A 37 -5.56 10.91 9.03
CA SER A 37 -5.14 12.28 9.32
C SER A 37 -3.66 12.45 9.03
N TYR A 38 -3.31 13.58 8.44
CA TYR A 38 -1.98 13.85 7.92
C TYR A 38 -1.47 15.18 8.44
N THR A 39 -0.15 15.28 8.60
CA THR A 39 0.53 16.57 8.82
C THR A 39 0.66 17.33 7.50
N ASP A 40 1.06 18.60 7.57
CA ASP A 40 1.31 19.44 6.39
C ASP A 40 2.66 19.13 5.72
N GLN A 41 3.43 18.17 6.26
CA GLN A 41 4.71 17.77 5.70
C GLN A 41 4.54 17.18 4.30
N SER A 42 5.30 17.70 3.35
CA SER A 42 5.22 17.27 1.96
C SER A 42 5.79 15.87 1.74
N VAL A 43 5.10 15.07 0.94
CA VAL A 43 5.63 13.81 0.39
C VAL A 43 6.46 14.15 -0.84
N THR A 44 7.73 13.74 -0.86
CA THR A 44 8.67 14.11 -1.93
C THR A 44 8.36 13.38 -3.26
N PRO A 45 8.79 13.94 -4.41
CA PRO A 45 8.66 13.24 -5.70
C PRO A 45 9.35 11.87 -5.71
N ALA A 46 10.52 11.74 -5.07
CA ALA A 46 11.25 10.47 -4.98
C ALA A 46 10.48 9.41 -4.17
N GLN A 47 9.81 9.81 -3.08
CA GLN A 47 8.93 8.91 -2.33
C GLN A 47 7.75 8.43 -3.19
N VAL A 48 7.10 9.34 -3.91
CA VAL A 48 6.01 8.98 -4.82
C VAL A 48 6.48 8.01 -5.91
N GLU A 49 7.64 8.26 -6.51
CA GLU A 49 8.22 7.36 -7.51
C GLU A 49 8.48 5.96 -6.93
N THR A 50 9.02 5.86 -5.72
CA THR A 50 9.26 4.59 -5.04
C THR A 50 7.95 3.84 -4.79
N ILE A 51 6.91 4.54 -4.33
CA ILE A 51 5.57 4.00 -4.11
C ILE A 51 4.98 3.43 -5.41
N LEU A 52 5.11 4.17 -6.52
CA LEU A 52 4.60 3.74 -7.82
C LEU A 52 5.37 2.54 -8.38
N LYS A 53 6.69 2.49 -8.20
CA LYS A 53 7.51 1.32 -8.57
C LYS A 53 7.08 0.07 -7.79
N ALA A 54 6.82 0.20 -6.49
CA ALA A 54 6.31 -0.90 -5.68
C ALA A 54 4.91 -1.36 -6.15
N ALA A 55 4.01 -0.42 -6.43
CA ALA A 55 2.70 -0.73 -6.98
C ALA A 55 2.79 -1.52 -8.30
N MET A 56 3.66 -1.10 -9.21
CA MET A 56 3.87 -1.74 -10.51
C MET A 56 4.60 -3.10 -10.41
N ALA A 57 5.20 -3.43 -9.28
CA ALA A 57 5.80 -4.74 -9.01
C ALA A 57 4.77 -5.82 -8.66
N ALA A 58 3.48 -5.47 -8.56
CA ALA A 58 2.42 -6.42 -8.30
C ALA A 58 2.27 -7.45 -9.44
N PRO A 59 1.81 -8.67 -9.13
CA PRO A 59 1.42 -9.61 -10.17
C PRO A 59 0.13 -9.16 -10.87
N SER A 60 -0.08 -9.58 -12.12
CA SER A 60 -1.34 -9.40 -12.84
C SER A 60 -1.67 -10.62 -13.70
N GLY A 61 -2.94 -10.83 -13.97
CA GLY A 61 -3.39 -11.91 -14.84
C GLY A 61 -2.67 -11.87 -16.19
N MET A 62 -1.99 -12.96 -16.57
CA MET A 62 -1.16 -13.08 -17.79
C MET A 62 -0.14 -11.93 -17.97
N ASN A 63 0.28 -11.28 -16.89
CA ASN A 63 1.17 -10.12 -16.89
C ASN A 63 0.63 -8.94 -17.73
N VAL A 64 -0.67 -8.73 -17.71
CA VAL A 64 -1.34 -7.69 -18.53
C VAL A 64 -1.04 -6.28 -18.03
N GLN A 65 -0.79 -6.09 -16.72
CA GLN A 65 -0.44 -4.83 -16.09
C GLN A 65 -1.44 -3.70 -16.43
N PRO A 66 -2.74 -3.87 -16.14
CA PRO A 66 -3.78 -2.94 -16.59
C PRO A 66 -3.82 -1.64 -15.80
N TRP A 67 -3.11 -1.56 -14.69
CA TRP A 67 -3.11 -0.41 -13.81
C TRP A 67 -2.59 0.86 -14.48
N ARG A 68 -3.20 1.97 -14.11
CA ARG A 68 -2.79 3.34 -14.41
C ARG A 68 -2.86 4.14 -13.11
N PHE A 69 -1.98 5.09 -12.94
CA PHE A 69 -1.90 5.89 -11.72
C PHE A 69 -1.97 7.36 -12.06
N VAL A 70 -2.84 8.10 -11.37
CA VAL A 70 -2.89 9.55 -11.46
C VAL A 70 -2.45 10.12 -10.11
N VAL A 71 -1.36 10.90 -10.12
CA VAL A 71 -0.81 11.54 -8.92
C VAL A 71 -1.33 12.97 -8.84
N ILE A 72 -1.99 13.32 -7.74
CA ILE A 72 -2.68 14.60 -7.57
C ILE A 72 -2.09 15.33 -6.36
N ARG A 73 -1.65 16.57 -6.60
CA ARG A 73 -1.23 17.53 -5.56
C ARG A 73 -2.08 18.80 -5.60
N ASN A 74 -2.68 19.09 -6.75
CA ASN A 74 -3.52 20.27 -6.93
C ASN A 74 -4.76 20.19 -6.04
N GLN A 75 -5.04 21.26 -5.29
CA GLN A 75 -6.14 21.28 -4.32
C GLN A 75 -7.50 21.20 -4.99
N ASP A 76 -7.70 21.95 -6.07
CA ASP A 76 -8.99 21.98 -6.78
C ASP A 76 -9.36 20.60 -7.32
N THR A 77 -8.38 19.88 -7.90
CA THR A 77 -8.58 18.49 -8.35
C THR A 77 -8.90 17.55 -7.20
N LYS A 78 -8.20 17.69 -6.05
CA LYS A 78 -8.52 16.91 -4.84
C LYS A 78 -9.94 17.19 -4.35
N ASP A 79 -10.36 18.44 -4.36
CA ASP A 79 -11.70 18.83 -3.92
C ASP A 79 -12.80 18.29 -4.83
N GLN A 80 -12.56 18.24 -6.15
CA GLN A 80 -13.48 17.66 -7.13
C GLN A 80 -13.69 16.16 -6.91
N ILE A 81 -12.61 15.39 -6.73
CA ILE A 81 -12.71 13.92 -6.56
C ILE A 81 -13.09 13.50 -5.14
N ALA A 82 -12.93 14.37 -4.16
CA ALA A 82 -13.15 14.03 -2.75
C ALA A 82 -14.62 14.02 -2.35
N GLY A 83 -15.47 14.81 -2.98
CA GLY A 83 -16.83 15.02 -2.50
C GLY A 83 -16.82 15.50 -1.05
N ARG A 84 -17.36 14.67 -0.13
CA ARG A 84 -17.35 14.95 1.32
C ARG A 84 -16.17 14.34 2.07
N ASN A 85 -15.25 13.66 1.38
CA ASN A 85 -14.15 12.94 2.02
C ASN A 85 -13.01 13.86 2.40
N GLY A 86 -12.99 14.27 3.69
CA GLY A 86 -11.95 15.16 4.23
C GLY A 86 -10.54 14.57 4.21
N MET A 87 -10.38 13.25 4.18
CA MET A 87 -9.06 12.61 4.11
C MET A 87 -8.38 12.89 2.77
N ILE A 88 -9.15 12.85 1.67
CA ILE A 88 -8.65 13.16 0.33
C ILE A 88 -8.28 14.64 0.23
N LYS A 89 -9.15 15.54 0.73
CA LYS A 89 -8.92 16.99 0.67
C LYS A 89 -7.65 17.42 1.39
N LYS A 90 -7.38 16.82 2.55
CA LYS A 90 -6.29 17.23 3.44
C LYS A 90 -4.96 16.53 3.19
N ALA A 91 -4.94 15.48 2.37
CA ALA A 91 -3.71 14.74 2.10
C ALA A 91 -2.71 15.58 1.28
N PRO A 92 -1.41 15.57 1.62
CA PRO A 92 -0.37 16.23 0.83
C PRO A 92 -0.29 15.73 -0.61
N VAL A 93 -0.55 14.44 -0.84
CA VAL A 93 -0.64 13.83 -2.16
C VAL A 93 -1.73 12.76 -2.17
N VAL A 94 -2.37 12.62 -3.32
CA VAL A 94 -3.38 11.58 -3.57
C VAL A 94 -2.95 10.80 -4.81
N ILE A 95 -3.05 9.47 -4.75
CA ILE A 95 -2.87 8.61 -5.91
C ILE A 95 -4.21 7.95 -6.22
N VAL A 96 -4.72 8.19 -7.43
CA VAL A 96 -5.87 7.45 -7.96
C VAL A 96 -5.33 6.26 -8.73
N VAL A 97 -5.68 5.06 -8.25
CA VAL A 97 -5.41 3.82 -8.97
C VAL A 97 -6.55 3.59 -9.94
N CYS A 98 -6.22 3.51 -11.21
CA CYS A 98 -7.16 3.24 -12.29
C CYS A 98 -6.77 1.92 -12.97
N GLY A 99 -7.71 1.31 -13.66
CA GLY A 99 -7.45 0.11 -14.45
C GLY A 99 -8.03 0.19 -15.84
N GLN A 100 -7.32 -0.37 -16.82
CA GLN A 100 -7.83 -0.55 -18.17
C GLN A 100 -8.88 -1.66 -18.15
N ALA A 101 -10.16 -1.25 -18.03
CA ALA A 101 -11.30 -2.14 -17.94
C ALA A 101 -11.68 -2.75 -19.29
N ILE A 102 -11.34 -2.07 -20.39
CA ILE A 102 -11.55 -2.55 -21.76
C ILE A 102 -10.21 -2.63 -22.47
N ARG A 103 -9.92 -3.76 -23.10
CA ARG A 103 -8.68 -3.99 -23.85
C ARG A 103 -8.98 -4.67 -25.18
N GLY A 104 -8.57 -4.05 -26.28
CA GLY A 104 -8.87 -4.57 -27.62
C GLY A 104 -10.37 -4.77 -27.89
N GLY A 105 -11.21 -3.87 -27.37
CA GLY A 105 -12.65 -3.93 -27.51
C GLY A 105 -13.36 -4.98 -26.65
N ARG A 106 -12.64 -5.64 -25.72
CA ARG A 106 -13.19 -6.67 -24.82
C ARG A 106 -13.00 -6.26 -23.36
N GLU A 107 -13.91 -6.70 -22.50
CA GLU A 107 -13.80 -6.51 -21.07
C GLU A 107 -12.57 -7.27 -20.52
N ASN A 108 -11.77 -6.58 -19.73
CA ASN A 108 -10.67 -7.18 -18.98
C ASN A 108 -11.17 -7.62 -17.59
N GLN A 109 -11.64 -8.83 -17.47
CA GLN A 109 -12.28 -9.33 -16.23
C GLN A 109 -11.41 -9.26 -14.98
N ASN A 110 -10.08 -9.27 -15.13
CA ASN A 110 -9.15 -9.30 -14.00
C ASN A 110 -8.68 -7.90 -13.56
N TRP A 111 -9.09 -6.83 -14.25
CA TRP A 111 -8.55 -5.50 -13.99
C TRP A 111 -8.71 -5.04 -12.52
N THR A 112 -9.80 -5.40 -11.87
CA THR A 112 -10.03 -5.04 -10.46
C THR A 112 -9.12 -5.81 -9.51
N ALA A 113 -8.91 -7.11 -9.73
CA ALA A 113 -8.00 -7.94 -8.94
C ALA A 113 -6.54 -7.48 -9.12
N ASP A 114 -6.15 -7.19 -10.36
CA ASP A 114 -4.81 -6.67 -10.67
C ASP A 114 -4.58 -5.31 -10.01
N CYS A 115 -5.56 -4.38 -10.07
CA CYS A 115 -5.50 -3.10 -9.39
C CYS A 115 -5.49 -3.24 -7.86
N ALA A 116 -6.18 -4.25 -7.30
CA ALA A 116 -6.13 -4.54 -5.86
C ALA A 116 -4.73 -4.95 -5.42
N ALA A 117 -4.09 -5.85 -6.16
CA ALA A 117 -2.71 -6.28 -5.89
C ALA A 117 -1.74 -5.10 -5.93
N ALA A 118 -1.83 -4.25 -6.96
CA ALA A 118 -1.03 -3.04 -7.08
C ALA A 118 -1.28 -2.04 -5.94
N THR A 119 -2.54 -1.91 -5.51
CA THR A 119 -2.91 -1.01 -4.40
C THR A 119 -2.33 -1.51 -3.07
N GLU A 120 -2.36 -2.83 -2.78
CA GLU A 120 -1.77 -3.34 -1.54
C GLU A 120 -0.25 -3.15 -1.54
N ASN A 121 0.45 -3.40 -2.64
CA ASN A 121 1.88 -3.09 -2.75
C ASN A 121 2.17 -1.60 -2.50
N LEU A 122 1.33 -0.71 -3.04
CA LEU A 122 1.40 0.73 -2.79
C LEU A 122 1.29 1.03 -1.30
N LEU A 123 0.29 0.46 -0.62
CA LEU A 123 0.06 0.68 0.82
C LEU A 123 1.21 0.16 1.68
N LEU A 124 1.79 -0.99 1.33
CA LEU A 124 2.95 -1.56 2.01
C LEU A 124 4.20 -0.68 1.82
N ALA A 125 4.41 -0.14 0.62
CA ALA A 125 5.51 0.80 0.37
C ALA A 125 5.35 2.09 1.18
N VAL A 126 4.13 2.63 1.27
CA VAL A 126 3.82 3.81 2.10
C VAL A 126 4.17 3.54 3.57
N GLU A 127 3.74 2.40 4.13
CA GLU A 127 4.02 2.02 5.52
C GLU A 127 5.54 1.88 5.77
N SER A 128 6.27 1.19 4.87
CA SER A 128 7.72 0.97 5.00
C SER A 128 8.55 2.27 5.03
N MET A 129 7.99 3.35 4.51
CA MET A 129 8.62 4.68 4.45
C MET A 129 8.21 5.59 5.60
N GLY A 130 7.46 5.08 6.60
CA GLY A 130 6.94 5.87 7.72
C GLY A 130 5.83 6.85 7.30
N LEU A 131 5.28 6.70 6.10
CA LEU A 131 4.12 7.42 5.63
C LEU A 131 2.83 6.71 6.04
N GLY A 132 1.71 7.39 5.90
CA GLY A 132 0.39 6.84 6.14
C GLY A 132 -0.51 6.98 4.92
N ALA A 133 -1.39 6.00 4.73
CA ALA A 133 -2.38 6.01 3.67
C ALA A 133 -3.66 5.28 4.10
N VAL A 134 -4.72 5.49 3.32
CA VAL A 134 -5.93 4.69 3.43
C VAL A 134 -6.50 4.41 2.04
N TRP A 135 -6.95 3.18 1.83
CA TRP A 135 -7.71 2.81 0.65
C TRP A 135 -9.13 3.35 0.75
N THR A 136 -9.51 4.27 -0.13
CA THR A 136 -10.90 4.72 -0.27
C THR A 136 -11.47 4.19 -1.58
N ALA A 137 -12.56 3.43 -1.49
CA ALA A 137 -13.18 2.82 -2.67
C ALA A 137 -13.73 3.89 -3.61
N CYS A 138 -13.47 3.72 -4.91
CA CYS A 138 -14.11 4.45 -6.00
C CYS A 138 -15.02 3.50 -6.78
N TYR A 139 -14.48 2.45 -7.37
CA TYR A 139 -15.25 1.36 -7.96
C TYR A 139 -15.88 0.47 -6.85
N PRO A 140 -17.10 -0.03 -6.99
CA PRO A 140 -18.02 0.11 -8.13
C PRO A 140 -19.09 1.24 -7.95
N TYR A 141 -18.79 2.31 -7.24
CA TYR A 141 -19.75 3.36 -6.91
C TYR A 141 -19.84 4.40 -8.04
N ASP A 142 -20.96 4.41 -8.78
CA ASP A 142 -21.14 5.24 -9.98
C ASP A 142 -20.95 6.74 -9.72
N ASP A 143 -21.46 7.24 -8.60
CA ASP A 143 -21.30 8.64 -8.18
C ASP A 143 -19.82 9.04 -7.99
N ARG A 144 -19.03 8.16 -7.37
CA ARG A 144 -17.59 8.40 -7.16
C ARG A 144 -16.80 8.23 -8.44
N MET A 145 -17.12 7.21 -9.22
CA MET A 145 -16.46 6.99 -10.52
C MET A 145 -16.73 8.14 -11.48
N GLY A 146 -17.98 8.57 -11.61
CA GLY A 146 -18.37 9.67 -12.50
C GLY A 146 -17.62 10.97 -12.18
N ALA A 147 -17.63 11.39 -10.92
CA ALA A 147 -16.89 12.57 -10.48
C ALA A 147 -15.36 12.45 -10.72
N THR A 148 -14.80 11.26 -10.53
CA THR A 148 -13.36 11.03 -10.74
C THR A 148 -13.01 11.00 -12.23
N ILE A 149 -13.82 10.38 -13.06
CA ILE A 149 -13.65 10.33 -14.53
C ILE A 149 -13.67 11.75 -15.10
N GLU A 150 -14.66 12.54 -14.71
CA GLU A 150 -14.82 13.92 -15.17
C GLU A 150 -13.65 14.80 -14.73
N ALA A 151 -13.32 14.78 -13.42
CA ALA A 151 -12.24 15.61 -12.87
C ALA A 151 -10.85 15.29 -13.44
N LEU A 152 -10.61 14.03 -13.83
CA LEU A 152 -9.31 13.59 -14.33
C LEU A 152 -9.26 13.43 -15.86
N GLY A 153 -10.38 13.58 -16.56
CA GLY A 153 -10.45 13.37 -18.01
C GLY A 153 -10.03 11.96 -18.41
N LEU A 154 -10.49 10.94 -17.66
CA LEU A 154 -10.11 9.55 -17.95
C LEU A 154 -10.74 9.08 -19.29
N PRO A 155 -9.99 8.33 -20.12
CA PRO A 155 -10.54 7.76 -21.35
C PRO A 155 -11.53 6.64 -21.05
N ASP A 156 -12.41 6.33 -22.02
CA ASP A 156 -13.54 5.41 -21.86
C ASP A 156 -13.14 3.98 -21.45
N ASP A 157 -11.94 3.54 -21.83
CA ASP A 157 -11.41 2.21 -21.53
C ASP A 157 -10.74 2.12 -20.16
N VAL A 158 -10.56 3.26 -19.44
CA VAL A 158 -9.93 3.34 -18.13
C VAL A 158 -10.96 3.72 -17.06
N LYS A 159 -11.04 2.92 -16.00
CA LYS A 159 -11.92 3.18 -14.87
C LYS A 159 -11.16 3.42 -13.58
N PRO A 160 -11.57 4.39 -12.75
CA PRO A 160 -10.96 4.62 -11.45
C PRO A 160 -11.36 3.48 -10.49
N TYR A 161 -10.36 2.85 -9.86
CA TYR A 161 -10.55 1.73 -8.95
C TYR A 161 -10.65 2.20 -7.50
N CYS A 162 -9.64 2.93 -7.04
CA CYS A 162 -9.63 3.50 -5.70
C CYS A 162 -8.84 4.80 -5.64
N ILE A 163 -9.07 5.56 -4.58
CA ILE A 163 -8.39 6.81 -4.29
C ILE A 163 -7.60 6.62 -3.00
N VAL A 164 -6.30 6.86 -3.04
CA VAL A 164 -5.38 6.65 -1.92
C VAL A 164 -4.75 7.99 -1.51
N PRO A 165 -5.30 8.66 -0.48
CA PRO A 165 -4.63 9.80 0.13
C PRO A 165 -3.42 9.34 0.93
N ILE A 166 -2.30 10.10 0.84
CA ILE A 166 -0.99 9.76 1.40
C ILE A 166 -0.39 11.00 2.05
N GLY A 167 0.22 10.80 3.22
CA GLY A 167 0.94 11.86 3.95
C GLY A 167 1.64 11.31 5.18
N TYR A 168 2.32 12.16 5.93
CA TYR A 168 2.86 11.78 7.22
C TYR A 168 1.73 11.72 8.26
N PRO A 169 1.63 10.63 9.06
CA PRO A 169 0.56 10.46 10.03
C PRO A 169 0.52 11.59 11.07
N ALA A 170 -0.66 12.17 11.33
CA ALA A 170 -0.88 13.16 12.37
C ALA A 170 -1.53 12.58 13.64
N GLY A 171 -1.90 11.30 13.62
CA GLY A 171 -2.58 10.62 14.72
C GLY A 171 -1.90 9.32 15.14
N ASN A 172 -2.50 8.64 16.10
CA ASN A 172 -2.02 7.37 16.66
C ASN A 172 -2.82 6.18 16.10
N ASP A 173 -2.95 6.10 14.78
CA ASP A 173 -3.58 4.95 14.13
C ASP A 173 -2.80 3.67 14.45
N ARG A 174 -3.51 2.57 14.71
CA ARG A 174 -2.92 1.27 15.04
C ARG A 174 -3.39 0.19 14.08
N PRO A 175 -2.57 -0.84 13.83
CA PRO A 175 -3.01 -2.05 13.15
C PRO A 175 -4.19 -2.68 13.90
N LYS A 176 -5.10 -3.29 13.16
CA LYS A 176 -6.20 -4.06 13.75
C LYS A 176 -5.84 -5.53 13.72
N ASP A 177 -6.11 -6.23 14.81
CA ASP A 177 -6.13 -7.68 14.80
C ASP A 177 -7.27 -8.18 13.89
N LYS A 178 -6.88 -8.95 12.87
CA LYS A 178 -7.79 -9.50 11.85
C LYS A 178 -7.68 -11.02 11.75
N TRP A 179 -6.87 -11.63 12.63
CA TRP A 179 -6.72 -13.06 12.63
C TRP A 179 -8.03 -13.74 13.03
N LYS A 180 -8.52 -14.62 12.17
CA LYS A 180 -9.75 -15.38 12.34
C LYS A 180 -9.54 -16.80 11.85
N PRO A 181 -9.10 -17.71 12.73
CA PRO A 181 -8.83 -19.10 12.34
C PRO A 181 -10.08 -19.81 11.79
N GLU A 182 -11.28 -19.38 12.20
CA GLU A 182 -12.55 -19.88 11.67
C GLU A 182 -12.77 -19.63 10.16
N ASN A 183 -11.99 -18.74 9.56
CA ASN A 183 -12.03 -18.52 8.10
C ASN A 183 -11.11 -19.46 7.32
N ILE A 184 -10.42 -20.40 8.01
CA ILE A 184 -9.47 -21.30 7.38
C ILE A 184 -10.10 -22.69 7.31
N HIS A 185 -10.24 -23.21 6.12
CA HIS A 185 -10.74 -24.55 5.85
C HIS A 185 -9.63 -25.36 5.17
N TYR A 186 -9.45 -26.60 5.62
CA TYR A 186 -8.45 -27.50 5.07
C TYR A 186 -9.15 -28.54 4.20
N GLU A 187 -8.63 -28.74 2.97
CA GLU A 187 -9.10 -29.71 1.97
C GLU A 187 -10.51 -29.41 1.43
N LYS A 188 -11.46 -29.10 2.27
CA LYS A 188 -12.87 -28.83 1.92
C LYS A 188 -13.42 -27.69 2.79
N TRP A 189 -14.49 -27.07 2.29
CA TRP A 189 -15.28 -26.08 3.03
C TRP A 189 -16.03 -26.77 4.17
#